data_24081176ef42d282c68ba7cea4b2afd9
#
_entry.id   24081176ef42d282c68ba7cea4b2afd9
#
_cell.length_a   1.000
_cell.length_b   1.000
_cell.length_c   1.000
_cell.angle_alpha   90.00
_cell.angle_beta   90.00
_cell.angle_gamma   90.00
#
_symmetry.space_group_name_H-M   'P 1'
#
loop_
_entity.id
_entity.type
_entity.pdbx_description
1 polymer ?
#
loop_
_entity_poly.entity_id
_entity_poly.type
_entity_poly.pdbx_seq_one_letter_code
_entity_poly.pdbx_strand_id
1 'polypeptide(L)'
;MTLRLHNNLTRRVEPFAPLDPTCPTMYVCGPTVYNYVHIGNARGPVVFGVLADLLRRHYGALRYARNITDVDDKINQAAREQQVPISTITDRFAAAYREDMGALGVAPPDLEPEATAHIPQIIAMIEQLIARGNAYAAEGHVLFSVASFEGYGKLSRRDPEEMLAGARVEVAPYKRDAGDFVLWKPSTDDLPGWESPWGRGRPGWHIECSAMAAAHLGPTIDIHAGGVDLQFPHHENEIAQSECAHGGAIFARFWLHNGMLNFGGTKMSKSLGNVERVHDLVRKHPPEALRYALLSAHYRQPLDWSDGLIEQSVRTLDRLYGTLRALADVSAEGVIPASVEAALEDDLNTPLALAELARIAAEARQLLAPGGDPDAERDPQLQARLRTAKADLLGAGLALGLLQNPPAQWFGTDGEGTADDARIQALIDQRAAAKQARDFARADALRQQLSDEGIVLEDTPQGVRWSRKRV
;
A
#
# COMPACT_ATOMS: atom_id res chain seq x y z
N MET A 1 7.78 -13.02 19.94
CA MET A 1 8.20 -11.66 20.43
C MET A 1 6.97 -10.79 20.51
N THR A 2 7.04 -9.62 21.13
CA THR A 2 5.88 -8.71 21.23
C THR A 2 5.96 -7.71 20.08
N LEU A 3 4.89 -7.56 19.30
CA LEU A 3 4.79 -6.54 18.26
C LEU A 3 5.05 -5.16 18.85
N ARG A 4 5.95 -4.40 18.24
CA ARG A 4 6.31 -3.04 18.60
C ARG A 4 6.09 -2.13 17.41
N LEU A 5 5.49 -0.97 17.62
CA LEU A 5 5.18 0.00 16.57
C LEU A 5 5.63 1.40 17.01
N HIS A 6 6.14 2.18 16.06
CA HIS A 6 6.44 3.58 16.31
C HIS A 6 5.14 4.38 16.36
N ASN A 7 4.87 4.98 17.51
CA ASN A 7 3.71 5.84 17.70
C ASN A 7 4.10 7.31 17.47
N ASN A 8 3.55 7.93 16.43
CA ASN A 8 3.84 9.34 16.12
C ASN A 8 3.36 10.32 17.20
N LEU A 9 2.38 9.93 18.02
CA LEU A 9 1.92 10.77 19.13
C LEU A 9 2.98 10.87 20.23
N THR A 10 3.60 9.75 20.60
CA THR A 10 4.64 9.68 21.64
C THR A 10 6.06 9.84 21.09
N ARG A 11 6.24 9.65 19.77
CA ARG A 11 7.54 9.63 19.07
C ARG A 11 8.45 8.48 19.52
N ARG A 12 7.89 7.38 19.96
CA ARG A 12 8.61 6.21 20.46
C ARG A 12 8.15 4.93 19.81
N VAL A 13 9.02 3.94 19.74
CA VAL A 13 8.65 2.55 19.41
C VAL A 13 8.18 1.90 20.71
N GLU A 14 6.91 1.50 20.73
CA GLU A 14 6.22 1.00 21.93
C GLU A 14 5.64 -0.39 21.68
N PRO A 15 5.53 -1.24 22.70
CA PRO A 15 4.80 -2.50 22.60
C PRO A 15 3.33 -2.23 22.23
N PHE A 16 2.86 -2.92 21.20
CA PHE A 16 1.45 -2.85 20.81
C PHE A 16 0.62 -3.81 21.67
N ALA A 17 -0.40 -3.28 22.32
CA ALA A 17 -1.39 -4.03 23.06
C ALA A 17 -2.78 -3.47 22.72
N PRO A 18 -3.63 -4.19 21.98
CA PRO A 18 -4.94 -3.70 21.56
C PRO A 18 -5.93 -3.59 22.73
N LEU A 19 -6.98 -2.81 22.53
CA LEU A 19 -8.10 -2.68 23.47
C LEU A 19 -8.83 -4.02 23.63
N ASP A 20 -9.10 -4.67 22.51
CA ASP A 20 -9.60 -6.05 22.48
C ASP A 20 -8.48 -6.96 21.94
N PRO A 21 -7.90 -7.82 22.81
CA PRO A 21 -6.83 -8.71 22.39
C PRO A 21 -7.27 -9.80 21.39
N THR A 22 -8.56 -9.92 21.09
CA THR A 22 -9.08 -10.87 20.11
C THR A 22 -9.40 -10.23 18.76
N CYS A 23 -9.59 -8.90 18.71
CA CYS A 23 -9.96 -8.19 17.49
C CYS A 23 -9.51 -6.72 17.55
N PRO A 24 -8.23 -6.43 17.30
CA PRO A 24 -7.76 -5.06 17.16
C PRO A 24 -8.54 -4.24 16.12
N THR A 25 -8.52 -2.92 16.28
CA THR A 25 -9.14 -1.98 15.34
C THR A 25 -8.09 -1.15 14.63
N MET A 26 -8.22 -0.99 13.31
CA MET A 26 -7.33 -0.16 12.51
C MET A 26 -8.13 0.66 11.49
N TYR A 27 -7.87 1.96 11.46
CA TYR A 27 -8.39 2.87 10.45
C TYR A 27 -7.24 3.45 9.62
N VAL A 28 -7.36 3.41 8.30
CA VAL A 28 -6.39 4.03 7.38
C VAL A 28 -7.13 5.01 6.49
N CYS A 29 -6.68 6.27 6.46
CA CYS A 29 -7.25 7.25 5.54
C CYS A 29 -7.04 6.83 4.10
N GLY A 30 -8.16 6.70 3.37
CA GLY A 30 -8.20 6.31 1.97
C GLY A 30 -8.10 7.49 0.99
N PRO A 31 -8.22 7.24 -0.30
CA PRO A 31 -8.07 8.27 -1.33
C PRO A 31 -9.32 9.10 -1.54
N THR A 32 -9.14 10.33 -2.05
CA THR A 32 -10.19 11.10 -2.70
C THR A 32 -10.27 10.68 -4.18
N VAL A 33 -11.42 10.16 -4.59
CA VAL A 33 -11.59 9.48 -5.89
C VAL A 33 -12.03 10.43 -7.01
N TYR A 34 -11.15 11.36 -7.38
CA TYR A 34 -11.39 12.31 -8.49
C TYR A 34 -10.54 12.03 -9.74
N ASN A 35 -9.53 11.16 -9.63
CA ASN A 35 -8.62 10.76 -10.72
C ASN A 35 -7.90 9.45 -10.32
N TYR A 36 -7.19 8.83 -11.27
CA TYR A 36 -6.27 7.73 -10.97
C TYR A 36 -5.27 8.13 -9.89
N VAL A 37 -5.03 7.23 -8.94
CA VAL A 37 -4.07 7.46 -7.86
C VAL A 37 -2.63 7.37 -8.37
N HIS A 38 -1.76 8.19 -7.82
CA HIS A 38 -0.32 8.10 -8.10
C HIS A 38 0.35 7.07 -7.18
N ILE A 39 1.53 6.60 -7.58
CA ILE A 39 2.25 5.52 -6.86
C ILE A 39 2.52 5.86 -5.39
N GLY A 40 2.66 7.13 -5.04
CA GLY A 40 2.81 7.57 -3.65
C GLY A 40 1.57 7.25 -2.77
N ASN A 41 0.37 7.26 -3.36
CA ASN A 41 -0.86 6.86 -2.65
C ASN A 41 -0.95 5.35 -2.41
N ALA A 42 -0.23 4.54 -3.18
CA ALA A 42 -0.20 3.09 -3.01
C ALA A 42 0.70 2.64 -1.86
N ARG A 43 1.68 3.47 -1.44
CA ARG A 43 2.63 3.09 -0.38
C ARG A 43 1.94 2.75 0.94
N GLY A 44 1.02 3.61 1.39
CA GLY A 44 0.24 3.36 2.61
C GLY A 44 -0.53 2.05 2.55
N PRO A 45 -1.43 1.83 1.58
CA PRO A 45 -2.16 0.57 1.41
C PRO A 45 -1.27 -0.69 1.35
N VAL A 46 -0.12 -0.63 0.68
CA VAL A 46 0.83 -1.76 0.62
C VAL A 46 1.44 -2.04 1.99
N VAL A 47 1.97 -1.03 2.67
CA VAL A 47 2.62 -1.17 3.99
C VAL A 47 1.62 -1.58 5.07
N PHE A 48 0.48 -0.88 5.15
CA PHE A 48 -0.54 -1.17 6.17
C PHE A 48 -1.32 -2.45 5.84
N GLY A 49 -1.29 -2.93 4.60
CA GLY A 49 -1.72 -4.29 4.24
C GLY A 49 -0.85 -5.35 4.90
N VAL A 50 0.49 -5.18 4.88
CA VAL A 50 1.42 -6.08 5.61
C VAL A 50 1.14 -6.02 7.12
N LEU A 51 0.88 -4.84 7.69
CA LEU A 51 0.50 -4.71 9.10
C LEU A 51 -0.83 -5.42 9.40
N ALA A 52 -1.83 -5.27 8.53
CA ALA A 52 -3.12 -5.92 8.71
C ALA A 52 -2.99 -7.45 8.77
N ASP A 53 -2.18 -8.03 7.89
CA ASP A 53 -1.92 -9.45 7.87
C ASP A 53 -1.11 -9.91 9.09
N LEU A 54 -0.14 -9.11 9.55
CA LEU A 54 0.60 -9.36 10.80
C LEU A 54 -0.34 -9.35 12.00
N LEU A 55 -1.23 -8.35 12.12
CA LEU A 55 -2.21 -8.27 13.19
C LEU A 55 -3.19 -9.45 13.19
N ARG A 56 -3.68 -9.86 12.01
CA ARG A 56 -4.55 -11.06 11.90
C ARG A 56 -3.85 -12.33 12.35
N ARG A 57 -2.56 -12.49 12.02
CA ARG A 57 -1.77 -13.65 12.50
C ARG A 57 -1.59 -13.65 14.01
N HIS A 58 -1.33 -12.48 14.62
CA HIS A 58 -1.09 -12.37 16.07
C HIS A 58 -2.35 -12.49 16.90
N TYR A 59 -3.46 -11.93 16.44
CA TYR A 59 -4.68 -11.78 17.25
C TYR A 59 -5.87 -12.62 16.75
N GLY A 60 -5.71 -13.29 15.60
CA GLY A 60 -6.75 -14.14 14.99
C GLY A 60 -7.79 -13.38 14.18
N ALA A 61 -8.07 -12.11 14.52
CA ALA A 61 -8.97 -11.22 13.80
C ALA A 61 -8.42 -9.79 13.75
N LEU A 62 -8.99 -8.96 12.89
CA LEU A 62 -8.73 -7.52 12.80
C LEU A 62 -9.99 -6.86 12.24
N ARG A 63 -10.36 -5.71 12.77
CA ARG A 63 -11.38 -4.86 12.17
C ARG A 63 -10.72 -3.67 11.49
N TYR A 64 -10.47 -3.82 10.20
CA TYR A 64 -9.74 -2.87 9.38
C TYR A 64 -10.69 -2.07 8.50
N ALA A 65 -10.71 -0.74 8.68
CA ALA A 65 -11.44 0.19 7.85
C ALA A 65 -10.47 1.05 7.01
N ARG A 66 -10.78 1.22 5.73
CA ARG A 66 -10.12 2.19 4.83
C ARG A 66 -11.20 2.87 4.00
N ASN A 67 -11.39 4.17 4.19
CA ASN A 67 -12.48 4.90 3.56
C ASN A 67 -12.22 5.22 2.09
N ILE A 68 -13.31 5.59 1.41
CA ILE A 68 -13.31 6.31 0.13
C ILE A 68 -13.89 7.70 0.38
N THR A 69 -13.14 8.75 0.06
CA THR A 69 -13.67 10.11 0.02
C THR A 69 -14.29 10.36 -1.36
N ASP A 70 -15.61 10.31 -1.42
CA ASP A 70 -16.44 10.41 -2.62
C ASP A 70 -17.19 11.74 -2.73
N VAL A 71 -16.89 12.70 -1.86
CA VAL A 71 -17.35 14.11 -1.91
C VAL A 71 -16.19 15.04 -1.58
N ASP A 72 -15.81 15.91 -2.52
CA ASP A 72 -14.72 16.88 -2.36
C ASP A 72 -14.78 17.93 -3.47
N ASP A 73 -14.20 19.10 -3.26
CA ASP A 73 -14.17 20.17 -4.27
C ASP A 73 -13.44 19.74 -5.56
N LYS A 74 -12.45 18.86 -5.48
CA LYS A 74 -11.74 18.30 -6.66
C LYS A 74 -12.65 17.36 -7.45
N ILE A 75 -13.51 16.59 -6.77
CA ILE A 75 -14.52 15.75 -7.43
C ILE A 75 -15.54 16.64 -8.13
N ASN A 76 -16.02 17.69 -7.46
CA ASN A 76 -16.94 18.65 -8.04
C ASN A 76 -16.35 19.33 -9.29
N GLN A 77 -15.09 19.74 -9.23
CA GLN A 77 -14.38 20.31 -10.38
C GLN A 77 -14.28 19.30 -11.54
N ALA A 78 -13.85 18.07 -11.27
CA ALA A 78 -13.72 17.02 -12.30
C ALA A 78 -15.09 16.71 -12.97
N ALA A 79 -16.17 16.67 -12.18
CA ALA A 79 -17.52 16.44 -12.68
C ALA A 79 -18.00 17.60 -13.58
N ARG A 80 -17.74 18.87 -13.18
CA ARG A 80 -18.04 20.04 -14.01
C ARG A 80 -17.26 20.06 -15.31
N GLU A 81 -15.94 19.78 -15.27
CA GLU A 81 -15.08 19.75 -16.45
C GLU A 81 -15.54 18.69 -17.46
N GLN A 82 -16.06 17.55 -16.99
CA GLN A 82 -16.56 16.46 -17.82
C GLN A 82 -18.06 16.55 -18.10
N GLN A 83 -18.78 17.49 -17.50
CA GLN A 83 -20.23 17.66 -17.60
C GLN A 83 -21.03 16.40 -17.23
N VAL A 84 -20.64 15.72 -16.16
CA VAL A 84 -21.26 14.50 -15.64
C VAL A 84 -21.60 14.63 -14.16
N PRO A 85 -22.51 13.81 -13.60
CA PRO A 85 -22.75 13.75 -12.16
C PRO A 85 -21.47 13.34 -11.40
N ILE A 86 -21.34 13.75 -10.14
CA ILE A 86 -20.20 13.37 -9.30
C ILE A 86 -20.08 11.86 -9.15
N SER A 87 -21.20 11.13 -9.07
CA SER A 87 -21.21 9.67 -8.97
C SER A 87 -20.51 9.00 -10.15
N THR A 88 -20.63 9.54 -11.37
CA THR A 88 -19.89 9.01 -12.53
C THR A 88 -18.38 9.10 -12.35
N ILE A 89 -17.89 10.17 -11.71
CA ILE A 89 -16.47 10.35 -11.41
C ILE A 89 -16.06 9.40 -10.28
N THR A 90 -16.79 9.39 -9.17
CA THR A 90 -16.44 8.62 -7.97
C THR A 90 -16.50 7.13 -8.23
N ASP A 91 -17.54 6.62 -8.87
CA ASP A 91 -17.69 5.19 -9.20
C ASP A 91 -16.54 4.70 -10.08
N ARG A 92 -16.21 5.49 -11.13
CA ARG A 92 -15.11 5.18 -12.05
C ARG A 92 -13.76 5.10 -11.31
N PHE A 93 -13.42 6.10 -10.51
CA PHE A 93 -12.10 6.17 -9.90
C PHE A 93 -11.99 5.35 -8.62
N ALA A 94 -13.08 5.08 -7.92
CA ALA A 94 -13.11 4.09 -6.84
C ALA A 94 -12.90 2.66 -7.39
N ALA A 95 -13.56 2.31 -8.50
CA ALA A 95 -13.34 1.03 -9.17
C ALA A 95 -11.88 0.87 -9.64
N ALA A 96 -11.33 1.90 -10.31
CA ALA A 96 -9.94 1.90 -10.75
C ALA A 96 -8.95 1.79 -9.58
N TYR A 97 -9.22 2.47 -8.46
CA TYR A 97 -8.41 2.37 -7.25
C TYR A 97 -8.40 0.94 -6.69
N ARG A 98 -9.56 0.29 -6.60
CA ARG A 98 -9.67 -1.09 -6.12
C ARG A 98 -8.92 -2.06 -7.04
N GLU A 99 -9.04 -1.87 -8.36
CA GLU A 99 -8.30 -2.67 -9.38
C GLU A 99 -6.78 -2.47 -9.23
N ASP A 100 -6.32 -1.21 -9.19
CA ASP A 100 -4.91 -0.85 -9.07
C ASP A 100 -4.29 -1.40 -7.77
N MET A 101 -5.00 -1.30 -6.64
CA MET A 101 -4.55 -1.85 -5.36
C MET A 101 -4.53 -3.38 -5.37
N GLY A 102 -5.55 -4.01 -5.95
CA GLY A 102 -5.59 -5.47 -6.14
C GLY A 102 -4.42 -5.96 -6.99
N ALA A 103 -4.07 -5.27 -8.07
CA ALA A 103 -2.90 -5.60 -8.91
C ALA A 103 -1.59 -5.55 -8.12
N LEU A 104 -1.45 -4.62 -7.16
CA LEU A 104 -0.32 -4.55 -6.24
C LEU A 104 -0.38 -5.59 -5.10
N GLY A 105 -1.35 -6.49 -5.10
CA GLY A 105 -1.53 -7.52 -4.07
C GLY A 105 -2.01 -6.95 -2.72
N VAL A 106 -2.67 -5.80 -2.72
CA VAL A 106 -3.30 -5.23 -1.53
C VAL A 106 -4.70 -5.82 -1.38
N ALA A 107 -4.91 -6.57 -0.31
CA ALA A 107 -6.24 -7.08 0.01
C ALA A 107 -7.22 -5.94 0.33
N PRO A 108 -8.52 -6.08 0.00
CA PRO A 108 -9.52 -5.12 0.43
C PRO A 108 -9.56 -5.04 1.97
N PRO A 109 -9.91 -3.87 2.55
CA PRO A 109 -10.16 -3.76 3.96
C PRO A 109 -11.43 -4.54 4.34
N ASP A 110 -11.65 -4.81 5.64
CA ASP A 110 -12.89 -5.44 6.11
C ASP A 110 -14.09 -4.47 5.94
N LEU A 111 -13.82 -3.16 6.02
CA LEU A 111 -14.78 -2.08 5.87
C LEU A 111 -14.23 -1.00 4.95
N GLU A 112 -15.00 -0.61 3.95
CA GLU A 112 -14.65 0.47 3.03
C GLU A 112 -15.76 1.55 3.02
N PRO A 113 -15.89 2.35 4.11
CA PRO A 113 -16.94 3.34 4.22
C PRO A 113 -16.74 4.51 3.22
N GLU A 114 -17.83 4.97 2.64
CA GLU A 114 -17.89 6.13 1.75
C GLU A 114 -18.45 7.34 2.50
N ALA A 115 -17.90 8.52 2.29
CA ALA A 115 -18.30 9.74 3.01
C ALA A 115 -19.77 10.09 2.75
N THR A 116 -20.25 9.96 1.50
CA THR A 116 -21.66 10.27 1.16
C THR A 116 -22.67 9.33 1.81
N ALA A 117 -22.28 8.11 2.13
CA ALA A 117 -23.12 7.14 2.86
C ALA A 117 -23.19 7.43 4.37
N HIS A 118 -22.36 8.37 4.88
CA HIS A 118 -22.25 8.66 6.32
C HIS A 118 -22.68 10.09 6.69
N ILE A 119 -23.39 10.79 5.82
CA ILE A 119 -23.87 12.15 6.10
C ILE A 119 -24.65 12.28 7.41
N PRO A 120 -25.57 11.36 7.77
CA PRO A 120 -26.25 11.43 9.06
C PRO A 120 -25.30 11.37 10.27
N GLN A 121 -24.27 10.52 10.22
CA GLN A 121 -23.28 10.37 11.27
C GLN A 121 -22.38 11.62 11.37
N ILE A 122 -22.05 12.21 10.24
CA ILE A 122 -21.28 13.47 10.17
C ILE A 122 -22.09 14.59 10.81
N ILE A 123 -23.35 14.77 10.43
CA ILE A 123 -24.25 15.78 11.02
C ILE A 123 -24.37 15.58 12.52
N ALA A 124 -24.62 14.35 12.99
CA ALA A 124 -24.75 14.05 14.41
C ALA A 124 -23.46 14.39 15.19
N MET A 125 -22.28 14.11 14.64
CA MET A 125 -21.01 14.47 15.28
C MET A 125 -20.84 16.01 15.35
N ILE A 126 -21.18 16.73 14.30
CA ILE A 126 -21.13 18.20 14.27
C ILE A 126 -22.08 18.79 15.31
N GLU A 127 -23.31 18.25 15.45
CA GLU A 127 -24.26 18.68 16.49
C GLU A 127 -23.70 18.48 17.90
N GLN A 128 -23.02 17.34 18.15
CA GLN A 128 -22.33 17.10 19.42
C GLN A 128 -21.24 18.13 19.70
N LEU A 129 -20.42 18.45 18.69
CA LEU A 129 -19.36 19.46 18.79
C LEU A 129 -19.93 20.87 19.10
N ILE A 130 -21.05 21.25 18.47
CA ILE A 130 -21.74 22.51 18.77
C ILE A 130 -22.29 22.51 20.19
N ALA A 131 -22.97 21.43 20.59
CA ALA A 131 -23.56 21.31 21.93
C ALA A 131 -22.50 21.38 23.06
N ARG A 132 -21.26 20.96 22.75
CA ARG A 132 -20.13 21.02 23.70
C ARG A 132 -19.35 22.33 23.61
N GLY A 133 -19.69 23.24 22.71
CA GLY A 133 -19.03 24.53 22.53
C GLY A 133 -17.72 24.48 21.73
N ASN A 134 -17.41 23.33 21.09
CA ASN A 134 -16.21 23.16 20.28
C ASN A 134 -16.42 23.58 18.80
N ALA A 135 -17.65 23.76 18.37
CA ALA A 135 -18.00 24.22 17.03
C ALA A 135 -19.06 25.32 17.08
N TYR A 136 -19.15 26.09 16.00
CA TYR A 136 -20.14 27.16 15.87
C TYR A 136 -20.61 27.30 14.43
N ALA A 137 -21.87 27.71 14.27
CA ALA A 137 -22.44 28.03 12.97
C ALA A 137 -22.24 29.52 12.63
N ALA A 138 -21.88 29.82 11.38
CA ALA A 138 -21.73 31.19 10.87
C ALA A 138 -21.98 31.21 9.34
N GLU A 139 -22.91 32.02 8.88
CA GLU A 139 -23.21 32.23 7.46
C GLU A 139 -23.42 30.92 6.66
N GLY A 140 -24.17 29.97 7.22
CA GLY A 140 -24.42 28.64 6.61
C GLY A 140 -23.25 27.65 6.69
N HIS A 141 -22.11 28.06 7.25
CA HIS A 141 -20.99 27.19 7.58
C HIS A 141 -21.07 26.70 9.02
N VAL A 142 -20.45 25.56 9.31
CA VAL A 142 -20.09 25.18 10.68
C VAL A 142 -18.59 25.01 10.76
N LEU A 143 -17.99 25.59 11.77
CA LEU A 143 -16.54 25.60 11.98
C LEU A 143 -16.21 24.99 13.34
N PHE A 144 -15.11 24.28 13.37
CA PHE A 144 -14.46 23.86 14.63
C PHE A 144 -13.65 25.04 15.17
N SER A 145 -13.81 25.35 16.46
CA SER A 145 -13.03 26.37 17.15
C SER A 145 -11.77 25.75 17.70
N VAL A 146 -10.63 25.99 17.05
CA VAL A 146 -9.33 25.41 17.45
C VAL A 146 -8.95 25.82 18.88
N ALA A 147 -9.24 27.06 19.27
CA ALA A 147 -8.98 27.56 20.61
C ALA A 147 -9.76 26.81 21.72
N SER A 148 -10.83 26.08 21.36
CA SER A 148 -11.61 25.29 22.32
C SER A 148 -10.99 23.95 22.69
N PHE A 149 -9.92 23.53 22.00
CA PHE A 149 -9.22 22.27 22.24
C PHE A 149 -7.75 22.52 22.64
N GLU A 150 -7.47 22.54 23.93
CA GLU A 150 -6.14 22.81 24.49
C GLU A 150 -5.04 21.87 23.97
N GLY A 151 -5.42 20.63 23.59
CA GLY A 151 -4.51 19.62 23.04
C GLY A 151 -4.19 19.76 21.55
N TYR A 152 -4.62 20.85 20.88
CA TYR A 152 -4.37 21.01 19.45
C TYR A 152 -2.88 21.15 19.14
N GLY A 153 -2.39 20.38 18.16
CA GLY A 153 -0.96 20.33 17.83
C GLY A 153 -0.19 19.19 18.52
N LYS A 154 -0.85 18.37 19.37
CA LYS A 154 -0.15 17.31 20.11
C LYS A 154 0.44 16.20 19.22
N LEU A 155 -0.13 15.96 18.04
CA LEU A 155 0.38 14.97 17.07
C LEU A 155 1.48 15.57 16.19
N SER A 156 1.23 16.71 15.58
CA SER A 156 2.15 17.38 14.65
C SER A 156 3.31 18.04 15.35
N ARG A 157 3.09 18.50 16.57
CA ARG A 157 4.03 19.32 17.38
C ARG A 157 4.53 20.56 16.63
N ARG A 158 3.71 21.09 15.75
CA ARG A 158 3.97 22.36 15.07
C ARG A 158 3.68 23.52 16.01
N ASP A 159 4.48 24.56 15.89
CA ASP A 159 4.22 25.81 16.58
C ASP A 159 2.88 26.41 16.06
N PRO A 160 1.96 26.87 16.93
CA PRO A 160 0.72 27.54 16.50
C PRO A 160 0.97 28.70 15.53
N GLU A 161 2.05 29.45 15.69
CA GLU A 161 2.42 30.56 14.78
C GLU A 161 2.82 30.02 13.38
N GLU A 162 3.53 28.90 13.30
CA GLU A 162 3.87 28.23 12.03
C GLU A 162 2.63 27.64 11.36
N MET A 163 1.67 27.14 12.15
CA MET A 163 0.38 26.66 11.64
C MET A 163 -0.43 27.77 10.98
N LEU A 164 -0.43 28.96 11.57
CA LEU A 164 -1.09 30.17 11.03
C LEU A 164 -0.32 30.76 9.84
N ALA A 165 1.00 30.79 9.86
CA ALA A 165 1.83 31.29 8.76
C ALA A 165 1.73 30.44 7.48
N GLY A 166 1.51 29.11 7.62
CA GLY A 166 1.21 28.20 6.51
C GLY A 166 -0.17 28.42 5.88
N ALA A 167 -1.10 28.99 6.62
CA ALA A 167 -2.44 29.38 6.19
C ALA A 167 -2.42 30.81 5.60
N ARG A 168 -1.69 31.02 4.49
CA ARG A 168 -1.77 32.24 3.67
C ARG A 168 -3.14 32.42 3.00
N VAL A 169 -4.21 32.10 3.71
CA VAL A 169 -5.57 32.28 3.23
C VAL A 169 -6.12 33.52 3.93
N GLU A 170 -6.62 34.47 3.16
CA GLU A 170 -7.45 35.57 3.64
C GLU A 170 -8.48 34.97 4.61
N VAL A 171 -8.50 35.47 5.86
CA VAL A 171 -9.40 34.93 6.88
C VAL A 171 -10.83 35.17 6.42
N ALA A 172 -11.53 34.11 6.07
CA ALA A 172 -12.91 34.23 5.61
C ALA A 172 -13.77 34.91 6.70
N PRO A 173 -14.68 35.84 6.33
CA PRO A 173 -15.40 36.70 7.28
C PRO A 173 -16.25 35.89 8.29
N TYR A 174 -16.64 34.68 7.96
CA TYR A 174 -17.40 33.79 8.85
C TYR A 174 -16.54 33.05 9.90
N LYS A 175 -15.20 33.16 9.86
CA LYS A 175 -14.30 32.58 10.87
C LYS A 175 -14.10 33.51 12.05
N ARG A 176 -14.11 32.98 13.27
CA ARG A 176 -13.76 33.70 14.49
C ARG A 176 -12.23 33.80 14.65
N ASP A 177 -11.53 32.75 14.26
CA ASP A 177 -10.07 32.67 14.27
C ASP A 177 -9.56 32.07 12.95
N ALA A 178 -8.38 32.51 12.53
CA ALA A 178 -7.75 32.03 11.30
C ALA A 178 -7.48 30.52 11.30
N GLY A 179 -7.21 29.95 12.47
CA GLY A 179 -6.97 28.51 12.67
C GLY A 179 -8.22 27.65 12.62
N ASP A 180 -9.42 28.24 12.74
CA ASP A 180 -10.66 27.48 12.73
C ASP A 180 -10.86 26.81 11.37
N PHE A 181 -11.39 25.59 11.37
CA PHE A 181 -11.55 24.82 10.14
C PHE A 181 -12.98 24.35 9.93
N VAL A 182 -13.33 24.17 8.65
CA VAL A 182 -14.70 23.90 8.23
C VAL A 182 -15.10 22.46 8.52
N LEU A 183 -16.24 22.28 9.19
CA LEU A 183 -16.93 21.00 9.43
C LEU A 183 -18.08 20.79 8.44
N TRP A 184 -18.80 21.87 8.09
CA TRP A 184 -19.90 21.91 7.13
C TRP A 184 -19.86 23.19 6.32
N LYS A 185 -20.11 23.10 5.02
CA LYS A 185 -20.15 24.27 4.13
C LYS A 185 -21.38 24.24 3.25
N PRO A 186 -21.98 25.41 2.94
CA PRO A 186 -23.18 25.49 2.12
C PRO A 186 -22.94 24.96 0.71
N SER A 187 -23.96 24.38 0.12
CA SER A 187 -23.96 23.91 -1.27
C SER A 187 -25.07 24.62 -2.05
N THR A 188 -24.70 25.20 -3.20
CA THR A 188 -25.61 25.69 -4.21
C THR A 188 -26.26 24.53 -4.97
N ASP A 189 -27.29 24.77 -5.75
CA ASP A 189 -28.06 23.72 -6.44
C ASP A 189 -27.23 22.94 -7.47
N ASP A 190 -26.17 23.54 -7.99
CA ASP A 190 -25.21 22.92 -8.93
C ASP A 190 -24.12 22.05 -8.24
N LEU A 191 -24.12 22.03 -6.92
CA LEU A 191 -23.19 21.23 -6.10
C LEU A 191 -23.94 20.12 -5.36
N PRO A 192 -23.26 19.00 -5.06
CA PRO A 192 -23.79 18.00 -4.15
C PRO A 192 -24.07 18.65 -2.80
N GLY A 193 -25.18 18.27 -2.18
CA GLY A 193 -25.56 18.82 -0.89
C GLY A 193 -26.69 18.03 -0.25
N TRP A 194 -26.66 18.02 1.06
CA TRP A 194 -27.62 17.34 1.92
C TRP A 194 -28.26 18.33 2.89
N GLU A 195 -29.50 18.07 3.25
CA GLU A 195 -30.20 18.85 4.26
C GLU A 195 -29.54 18.66 5.63
N SER A 196 -29.40 19.77 6.36
CA SER A 196 -28.83 19.80 7.69
C SER A 196 -29.50 20.90 8.54
N PRO A 197 -29.31 20.91 9.87
CA PRO A 197 -29.78 21.99 10.73
C PRO A 197 -29.24 23.38 10.35
N TRP A 198 -28.16 23.43 9.59
CA TRP A 198 -27.50 24.69 9.17
C TRP A 198 -27.82 25.07 7.72
N GLY A 199 -28.74 24.36 7.10
CA GLY A 199 -29.13 24.51 5.70
C GLY A 199 -28.49 23.44 4.81
N ARG A 200 -28.88 23.48 3.53
CA ARG A 200 -28.33 22.55 2.52
C ARG A 200 -26.83 22.76 2.32
N GLY A 201 -26.04 21.69 2.49
CA GLY A 201 -24.59 21.80 2.42
C GLY A 201 -23.90 20.45 2.28
N ARG A 202 -22.59 20.45 2.48
CA ARG A 202 -21.71 19.29 2.39
C ARG A 202 -20.67 19.30 3.51
N PRO A 203 -20.10 18.13 3.87
CA PRO A 203 -19.08 18.06 4.91
C PRO A 203 -17.78 18.77 4.51
N GLY A 204 -17.05 19.25 5.50
CA GLY A 204 -15.61 19.50 5.38
C GLY A 204 -14.84 18.17 5.36
N TRP A 205 -13.69 18.16 4.72
CA TRP A 205 -12.90 16.94 4.52
C TRP A 205 -12.49 16.22 5.80
N HIS A 206 -12.21 16.95 6.88
CA HIS A 206 -11.65 16.35 8.10
C HIS A 206 -12.69 15.60 8.95
N ILE A 207 -13.96 16.03 8.92
CA ILE A 207 -15.01 15.41 9.76
C ILE A 207 -15.44 14.03 9.24
N GLU A 208 -15.21 13.75 7.96
CA GLU A 208 -15.60 12.51 7.31
C GLU A 208 -14.97 11.30 8.02
N CYS A 209 -13.63 11.28 8.12
CA CYS A 209 -12.91 10.16 8.74
C CYS A 209 -13.23 10.00 10.22
N SER A 210 -13.37 11.12 10.97
CA SER A 210 -13.78 11.07 12.37
C SER A 210 -15.15 10.40 12.56
N ALA A 211 -16.13 10.78 11.75
CA ALA A 211 -17.48 10.22 11.83
C ALA A 211 -17.54 8.76 11.38
N MET A 212 -16.85 8.42 10.28
CA MET A 212 -16.79 7.05 9.78
C MET A 212 -16.04 6.11 10.73
N ALA A 213 -14.92 6.55 11.30
CA ALA A 213 -14.19 5.78 12.30
C ALA A 213 -15.03 5.51 13.55
N ALA A 214 -15.70 6.54 14.07
CA ALA A 214 -16.59 6.38 15.23
C ALA A 214 -17.77 5.44 14.94
N ALA A 215 -18.38 5.53 13.75
CA ALA A 215 -19.52 4.70 13.35
C ALA A 215 -19.17 3.21 13.23
N HIS A 216 -17.98 2.89 12.76
CA HIS A 216 -17.58 1.53 12.45
C HIS A 216 -16.67 0.87 13.49
N LEU A 217 -15.82 1.64 14.14
CA LEU A 217 -14.79 1.13 15.05
C LEU A 217 -14.95 1.61 16.49
N GLY A 218 -15.84 2.59 16.71
CA GLY A 218 -16.10 3.17 18.03
C GLY A 218 -15.31 4.46 18.30
N PRO A 219 -15.52 5.08 19.47
CA PRO A 219 -14.94 6.38 19.81
C PRO A 219 -13.42 6.34 20.04
N THR A 220 -12.87 5.18 20.40
CA THR A 220 -11.43 4.95 20.56
C THR A 220 -11.02 3.74 19.73
N ILE A 221 -10.00 3.91 18.91
CA ILE A 221 -9.44 2.86 18.06
C ILE A 221 -8.00 2.53 18.44
N ASP A 222 -7.52 1.35 18.08
CA ASP A 222 -6.14 0.97 18.41
C ASP A 222 -5.13 1.68 17.51
N ILE A 223 -5.33 1.66 16.19
CA ILE A 223 -4.41 2.22 15.21
C ILE A 223 -5.14 3.16 14.26
N HIS A 224 -4.59 4.38 14.07
CA HIS A 224 -4.94 5.28 12.98
C HIS A 224 -3.70 5.53 12.11
N ALA A 225 -3.84 5.37 10.78
CA ALA A 225 -2.70 5.43 9.90
C ALA A 225 -2.98 6.18 8.59
N GLY A 226 -1.89 6.66 7.94
CA GLY A 226 -1.95 7.35 6.66
C GLY A 226 -0.59 7.85 6.18
N GLY A 227 -0.57 8.69 5.15
CA GLY A 227 0.64 9.37 4.70
C GLY A 227 1.11 10.42 5.72
N VAL A 228 2.41 10.68 5.76
CA VAL A 228 2.98 11.70 6.67
C VAL A 228 2.45 13.12 6.39
N ASP A 229 2.00 13.39 5.19
CA ASP A 229 1.35 14.64 4.79
C ASP A 229 -0.05 14.81 5.40
N LEU A 230 -0.69 13.71 5.81
CA LEU A 230 -1.97 13.76 6.53
C LEU A 230 -1.79 14.10 8.02
N GLN A 231 -0.59 13.97 8.58
CA GLN A 231 -0.35 14.26 9.99
C GLN A 231 -0.84 15.65 10.39
N PHE A 232 -0.64 16.63 9.49
CA PHE A 232 -1.17 17.98 9.65
C PHE A 232 -1.59 18.55 8.30
N PRO A 233 -2.80 19.15 8.19
CA PRO A 233 -3.75 19.38 9.29
C PRO A 233 -4.73 18.22 9.53
N HIS A 234 -4.84 17.23 8.65
CA HIS A 234 -5.96 16.27 8.62
C HIS A 234 -6.11 15.46 9.92
N HIS A 235 -5.09 14.69 10.29
CA HIS A 235 -5.15 13.85 11.49
C HIS A 235 -5.17 14.67 12.80
N GLU A 236 -4.52 15.83 12.82
CA GLU A 236 -4.63 16.74 13.96
C GLU A 236 -6.07 17.22 14.15
N ASN A 237 -6.74 17.57 13.05
CA ASN A 237 -8.14 17.99 13.06
C ASN A 237 -9.08 16.84 13.44
N GLU A 238 -8.80 15.61 12.99
CA GLU A 238 -9.56 14.43 13.41
C GLU A 238 -9.45 14.14 14.90
N ILE A 239 -8.25 14.31 15.48
CA ILE A 239 -8.08 14.22 16.94
C ILE A 239 -8.97 15.23 17.66
N ALA A 240 -8.91 16.49 17.25
CA ALA A 240 -9.69 17.54 17.87
C ALA A 240 -11.20 17.26 17.77
N GLN A 241 -11.68 16.88 16.60
CA GLN A 241 -13.09 16.53 16.36
C GLN A 241 -13.53 15.34 17.22
N SER A 242 -12.79 14.23 17.13
CA SER A 242 -13.19 12.99 17.77
C SER A 242 -13.12 13.08 19.30
N GLU A 243 -12.03 13.62 19.86
CA GLU A 243 -11.89 13.73 21.30
C GLU A 243 -12.90 14.72 21.90
N CYS A 244 -13.15 15.87 21.24
CA CYS A 244 -14.17 16.81 21.69
C CYS A 244 -15.59 16.21 21.59
N ALA A 245 -15.93 15.52 20.49
CA ALA A 245 -17.25 14.93 20.32
C ALA A 245 -17.51 13.83 21.37
N HIS A 246 -16.49 13.06 21.75
CA HIS A 246 -16.63 11.94 22.68
C HIS A 246 -16.19 12.27 24.12
N GLY A 247 -16.20 13.55 24.53
CA GLY A 247 -16.00 13.96 25.91
C GLY A 247 -14.59 13.73 26.46
N GLY A 248 -13.58 13.82 25.61
CA GLY A 248 -12.16 13.66 25.96
C GLY A 248 -11.64 12.22 25.84
N ALA A 249 -12.44 11.28 25.32
CA ALA A 249 -11.95 9.94 25.01
C ALA A 249 -10.86 10.01 23.94
N ILE A 250 -9.74 9.33 24.15
CA ILE A 250 -8.62 9.29 23.19
C ILE A 250 -9.13 8.69 21.87
N PHE A 251 -8.90 9.38 20.75
CA PHE A 251 -9.37 8.89 19.46
C PHE A 251 -8.59 7.67 18.96
N ALA A 252 -7.29 7.73 18.89
CA ALA A 252 -6.47 6.58 18.51
C ALA A 252 -5.27 6.42 19.44
N ARG A 253 -4.97 5.16 19.81
CA ARG A 253 -3.86 4.83 20.70
C ARG A 253 -2.52 4.87 20.00
N PHE A 254 -2.46 4.44 18.75
CA PHE A 254 -1.27 4.48 17.89
C PHE A 254 -1.55 5.27 16.63
N TRP A 255 -0.63 6.16 16.30
CA TRP A 255 -0.63 6.95 15.08
C TRP A 255 0.56 6.57 14.21
N LEU A 256 0.30 5.99 13.04
CA LEU A 256 1.33 5.51 12.13
C LEU A 256 1.30 6.33 10.83
N HIS A 257 2.48 6.78 10.38
CA HIS A 257 2.58 7.54 9.14
C HIS A 257 3.68 6.97 8.24
N ASN A 258 3.32 6.68 6.98
CA ASN A 258 4.30 6.32 5.97
C ASN A 258 4.94 7.57 5.34
N GLY A 259 6.25 7.49 5.08
CA GLY A 259 7.01 8.55 4.42
C GLY A 259 6.61 8.76 2.97
N MET A 260 6.97 9.92 2.43
CA MET A 260 6.69 10.32 1.05
C MET A 260 7.55 9.54 0.03
N LEU A 261 7.10 9.53 -1.23
CA LEU A 261 7.96 9.19 -2.36
C LEU A 261 8.61 10.45 -2.91
N ASN A 262 9.92 10.37 -3.18
CA ASN A 262 10.69 11.37 -3.88
C ASN A 262 10.98 10.89 -5.31
N PHE A 263 11.08 11.83 -6.24
CA PHE A 263 11.41 11.59 -7.66
C PHE A 263 12.65 12.41 -8.00
N GLY A 264 13.79 11.75 -8.24
CA GLY A 264 15.05 12.43 -8.51
C GLY A 264 15.44 13.43 -7.42
N GLY A 265 15.22 13.09 -6.14
CA GLY A 265 15.47 13.96 -4.99
C GLY A 265 14.42 15.05 -4.74
N THR A 266 13.35 15.14 -5.55
CA THR A 266 12.27 16.12 -5.41
C THR A 266 10.93 15.45 -5.12
N LYS A 267 10.05 16.14 -4.38
CA LYS A 267 8.67 15.68 -4.13
C LYS A 267 7.90 15.60 -5.47
N MET A 268 7.11 14.53 -5.63
CA MET A 268 6.17 14.42 -6.76
C MET A 268 5.19 15.59 -6.76
N SER A 269 5.01 16.24 -7.90
CA SER A 269 3.98 17.26 -8.06
C SER A 269 3.44 17.32 -9.49
N LYS A 270 2.16 17.69 -9.63
CA LYS A 270 1.51 17.87 -10.94
C LYS A 270 2.19 18.97 -11.76
N SER A 271 2.68 20.02 -11.12
CA SER A 271 3.37 21.13 -11.77
C SER A 271 4.72 20.77 -12.39
N LEU A 272 5.39 19.73 -11.86
CA LEU A 272 6.64 19.20 -12.40
C LEU A 272 6.41 18.11 -13.45
N GLY A 273 5.17 17.66 -13.67
CA GLY A 273 4.85 16.61 -14.64
C GLY A 273 5.42 15.22 -14.30
N ASN A 274 5.93 15.03 -13.07
CA ASN A 274 6.56 13.80 -12.60
C ASN A 274 5.60 12.87 -11.82
N VAL A 275 4.30 12.96 -12.11
CA VAL A 275 3.28 12.14 -11.46
C VAL A 275 3.14 10.81 -12.19
N GLU A 276 3.54 9.73 -11.55
CA GLU A 276 3.36 8.36 -12.05
C GLU A 276 2.13 7.74 -11.43
N ARG A 277 1.18 7.32 -12.29
CA ARG A 277 -0.06 6.69 -11.87
C ARG A 277 0.13 5.20 -11.71
N VAL A 278 -0.46 4.62 -10.67
CA VAL A 278 -0.44 3.16 -10.46
C VAL A 278 -1.02 2.45 -11.69
N HIS A 279 -2.16 2.95 -12.20
CA HIS A 279 -2.84 2.42 -13.38
C HIS A 279 -1.94 2.27 -14.63
N ASP A 280 -1.01 3.19 -14.83
CA ASP A 280 -0.07 3.15 -15.96
C ASP A 280 1.13 2.24 -15.65
N LEU A 281 1.61 2.27 -14.40
CA LEU A 281 2.77 1.48 -13.96
C LEU A 281 2.50 -0.01 -13.97
N VAL A 282 1.31 -0.46 -13.52
CA VAL A 282 0.94 -1.90 -13.51
C VAL A 282 0.79 -2.50 -14.89
N ARG A 283 0.67 -1.67 -15.94
CA ARG A 283 0.66 -2.09 -17.34
C ARG A 283 2.04 -2.16 -17.97
N LYS A 284 3.00 -1.39 -17.43
CA LYS A 284 4.38 -1.31 -17.93
C LYS A 284 5.33 -2.26 -17.21
N HIS A 285 5.06 -2.53 -15.94
CA HIS A 285 5.95 -3.28 -15.07
C HIS A 285 5.18 -4.39 -14.36
N PRO A 286 5.84 -5.50 -13.98
CA PRO A 286 5.22 -6.51 -13.12
C PRO A 286 4.73 -5.86 -11.82
N PRO A 287 3.44 -5.97 -11.47
CA PRO A 287 2.90 -5.31 -10.30
C PRO A 287 3.59 -5.72 -8.99
N GLU A 288 4.03 -6.97 -8.89
CA GLU A 288 4.78 -7.47 -7.74
C GLU A 288 6.15 -6.78 -7.58
N ALA A 289 6.80 -6.36 -8.70
CA ALA A 289 8.02 -5.58 -8.63
C ALA A 289 7.79 -4.17 -8.09
N LEU A 290 6.64 -3.56 -8.40
CA LEU A 290 6.22 -2.28 -7.82
C LEU A 290 5.97 -2.42 -6.31
N ARG A 291 5.28 -3.50 -5.90
CA ARG A 291 5.11 -3.82 -4.47
C ARG A 291 6.44 -4.02 -3.76
N TYR A 292 7.36 -4.80 -4.34
CA TYR A 292 8.70 -5.00 -3.80
C TYR A 292 9.43 -3.66 -3.62
N ALA A 293 9.40 -2.80 -4.64
CA ALA A 293 10.00 -1.47 -4.60
C ALA A 293 9.43 -0.60 -3.46
N LEU A 294 8.10 -0.59 -3.28
CA LEU A 294 7.44 0.16 -2.20
C LEU A 294 7.82 -0.34 -0.79
N LEU A 295 8.12 -1.63 -0.63
CA LEU A 295 8.54 -2.25 0.62
C LEU A 295 10.06 -2.17 0.87
N SER A 296 10.86 -1.73 -0.11
CA SER A 296 12.33 -1.77 -0.05
C SER A 296 12.96 -0.77 0.92
N ALA A 297 12.23 0.29 1.30
CA ALA A 297 12.64 1.22 2.33
C ALA A 297 11.71 1.10 3.54
N HIS A 298 12.25 1.36 4.74
CA HIS A 298 11.44 1.40 5.95
C HIS A 298 10.27 2.37 5.78
N TYR A 299 9.06 1.97 6.18
CA TYR A 299 7.83 2.71 5.85
C TYR A 299 7.85 4.18 6.29
N ARG A 300 8.50 4.51 7.42
CA ARG A 300 8.62 5.88 7.94
C ARG A 300 9.62 6.76 7.18
N GLN A 301 10.55 6.16 6.44
CA GLN A 301 11.55 6.89 5.68
C GLN A 301 11.00 7.33 4.32
N PRO A 302 11.45 8.45 3.77
CA PRO A 302 11.24 8.73 2.36
C PRO A 302 11.78 7.60 1.48
N LEU A 303 11.17 7.38 0.33
CA LEU A 303 11.62 6.42 -0.67
C LEU A 303 11.88 7.15 -1.98
N ASP A 304 13.10 7.06 -2.49
CA ASP A 304 13.45 7.58 -3.81
C ASP A 304 12.95 6.61 -4.89
N TRP A 305 11.89 7.01 -5.56
CA TRP A 305 11.26 6.25 -6.63
C TRP A 305 11.93 6.52 -7.96
N SER A 306 12.27 5.47 -8.70
CA SER A 306 12.92 5.58 -10.01
C SER A 306 12.77 4.29 -10.83
N ASP A 307 12.93 4.39 -12.15
CA ASP A 307 12.98 3.22 -13.02
C ASP A 307 14.07 2.24 -12.60
N GLY A 308 15.23 2.75 -12.16
CA GLY A 308 16.32 1.93 -11.64
C GLY A 308 15.93 1.08 -10.41
N LEU A 309 15.10 1.62 -9.52
CA LEU A 309 14.55 0.88 -8.38
C LEU A 309 13.59 -0.23 -8.85
N ILE A 310 12.73 0.08 -9.81
CA ILE A 310 11.79 -0.91 -10.39
C ILE A 310 12.58 -2.04 -11.07
N GLU A 311 13.54 -1.71 -11.91
CA GLU A 311 14.39 -2.70 -12.57
C GLU A 311 15.19 -3.57 -11.57
N GLN A 312 15.70 -2.97 -10.50
CA GLN A 312 16.38 -3.71 -9.44
C GLN A 312 15.42 -4.68 -8.75
N SER A 313 14.18 -4.26 -8.51
CA SER A 313 13.13 -5.10 -7.92
C SER A 313 12.79 -6.27 -8.82
N VAL A 314 12.63 -6.03 -10.13
CA VAL A 314 12.44 -7.09 -11.14
C VAL A 314 13.58 -8.11 -11.09
N ARG A 315 14.85 -7.64 -11.18
CA ARG A 315 16.02 -8.54 -11.13
C ARG A 315 16.09 -9.35 -9.83
N THR A 316 15.62 -8.78 -8.72
CA THR A 316 15.60 -9.50 -7.44
C THR A 316 14.50 -10.57 -7.43
N LEU A 317 13.31 -10.24 -7.91
CA LEU A 317 12.22 -11.21 -8.04
C LEU A 317 12.54 -12.31 -9.06
N ASP A 318 13.23 -12.00 -10.16
CA ASP A 318 13.75 -13.01 -11.12
C ASP A 318 14.60 -14.06 -10.42
N ARG A 319 15.49 -13.63 -9.51
CA ARG A 319 16.33 -14.56 -8.73
C ARG A 319 15.53 -15.38 -7.71
N LEU A 320 14.53 -14.75 -7.07
CA LEU A 320 13.66 -15.43 -6.11
C LEU A 320 12.78 -16.48 -6.80
N TYR A 321 12.09 -16.09 -7.87
CA TYR A 321 11.28 -17.01 -8.69
C TYR A 321 12.13 -18.07 -9.39
N GLY A 322 13.35 -17.72 -9.81
CA GLY A 322 14.33 -18.71 -10.33
C GLY A 322 14.69 -19.78 -9.30
N THR A 323 14.80 -19.40 -8.02
CA THR A 323 15.02 -20.34 -6.92
C THR A 323 13.79 -21.23 -6.70
N LEU A 324 12.57 -20.67 -6.69
CA LEU A 324 11.33 -21.45 -6.58
C LEU A 324 11.15 -22.41 -7.76
N ARG A 325 11.49 -21.97 -8.98
CA ARG A 325 11.46 -22.83 -10.17
C ARG A 325 12.44 -24.01 -10.07
N ALA A 326 13.62 -23.78 -9.49
CA ALA A 326 14.59 -24.84 -9.25
C ALA A 326 14.15 -25.82 -8.15
N LEU A 327 13.21 -25.41 -7.30
CA LEU A 327 12.59 -26.26 -6.26
C LEU A 327 11.22 -26.81 -6.71
N ALA A 328 10.90 -26.82 -8.01
CA ALA A 328 9.58 -27.23 -8.50
C ALA A 328 9.16 -28.61 -7.99
N ASP A 329 10.07 -29.59 -8.06
CA ASP A 329 9.83 -31.00 -7.66
C ASP A 329 9.80 -31.23 -6.14
N VAL A 330 10.13 -30.22 -5.35
CA VAL A 330 10.08 -30.29 -3.88
C VAL A 330 8.70 -29.87 -3.40
N SER A 331 7.92 -30.75 -2.81
CA SER A 331 6.62 -30.42 -2.23
C SER A 331 6.82 -29.79 -0.85
N ALA A 332 6.29 -28.56 -0.65
CA ALA A 332 6.28 -27.85 0.63
C ALA A 332 5.14 -26.83 0.68
N GLU A 333 4.57 -26.64 1.86
CA GLU A 333 3.66 -25.52 2.17
C GLU A 333 4.45 -24.39 2.82
N GLY A 334 4.02 -23.14 2.58
CA GLY A 334 4.71 -21.96 3.13
C GLY A 334 4.58 -21.88 4.65
N VAL A 335 5.71 -21.72 5.33
CA VAL A 335 5.78 -21.48 6.78
C VAL A 335 6.56 -20.18 6.98
N ILE A 336 5.96 -19.19 7.66
CA ILE A 336 6.62 -17.90 7.87
C ILE A 336 7.80 -18.10 8.82
N PRO A 337 9.04 -17.79 8.38
CA PRO A 337 10.22 -17.96 9.23
C PRO A 337 10.19 -16.99 10.41
N ALA A 338 10.65 -17.45 11.58
CA ALA A 338 10.70 -16.61 12.79
C ALA A 338 11.56 -15.34 12.60
N SER A 339 12.60 -15.38 11.75
CA SER A 339 13.42 -14.20 11.44
C SER A 339 12.65 -13.13 10.65
N VAL A 340 11.78 -13.55 9.72
CA VAL A 340 10.92 -12.64 8.95
C VAL A 340 9.83 -12.06 9.84
N GLU A 341 9.17 -12.90 10.65
CA GLU A 341 8.14 -12.44 11.60
C GLU A 341 8.74 -11.45 12.60
N ALA A 342 9.93 -11.74 13.18
CA ALA A 342 10.63 -10.85 14.10
C ALA A 342 10.99 -9.50 13.46
N ALA A 343 11.35 -9.47 12.17
CA ALA A 343 11.61 -8.23 11.45
C ALA A 343 10.33 -7.39 11.30
N LEU A 344 9.19 -8.02 11.00
CA LEU A 344 7.91 -7.32 10.90
C LEU A 344 7.36 -6.87 12.26
N GLU A 345 7.61 -7.63 13.34
CA GLU A 345 7.27 -7.27 14.72
C GLU A 345 8.06 -6.06 15.23
N ASP A 346 9.23 -5.76 14.66
CA ASP A 346 10.05 -4.59 15.00
C ASP A 346 9.74 -3.41 14.07
N ASP A 347 8.62 -2.77 14.33
CA ASP A 347 8.17 -1.55 13.65
C ASP A 347 8.05 -1.71 12.12
N LEU A 348 7.50 -2.85 11.68
CA LEU A 348 7.32 -3.17 10.25
C LEU A 348 8.62 -3.00 9.45
N ASN A 349 9.73 -3.56 9.91
CA ASN A 349 11.02 -3.47 9.23
C ASN A 349 11.02 -4.34 7.96
N THR A 350 10.26 -3.91 6.95
CA THR A 350 10.15 -4.60 5.67
C THR A 350 11.49 -4.74 4.94
N PRO A 351 12.44 -3.76 5.00
CA PRO A 351 13.77 -3.97 4.43
C PRO A 351 14.52 -5.16 5.04
N LEU A 352 14.44 -5.33 6.36
CA LEU A 352 15.06 -6.48 7.03
C LEU A 352 14.35 -7.79 6.64
N ALA A 353 13.03 -7.79 6.58
CA ALA A 353 12.25 -8.94 6.12
C ALA A 353 12.59 -9.34 4.67
N LEU A 354 12.79 -8.36 3.77
CA LEU A 354 13.27 -8.59 2.40
C LEU A 354 14.72 -9.13 2.36
N ALA A 355 15.58 -8.66 3.25
CA ALA A 355 16.95 -9.19 3.37
C ALA A 355 16.93 -10.66 3.84
N GLU A 356 16.08 -11.01 4.80
CA GLU A 356 15.89 -12.40 5.26
C GLU A 356 15.33 -13.28 4.13
N LEU A 357 14.36 -12.82 3.36
CA LEU A 357 13.85 -13.51 2.18
C LEU A 357 14.97 -13.80 1.17
N ALA A 358 15.84 -12.82 0.92
CA ALA A 358 16.97 -12.97 0.01
C ALA A 358 18.02 -13.96 0.55
N ARG A 359 18.27 -13.97 1.87
CA ARG A 359 19.16 -14.90 2.56
C ARG A 359 18.64 -16.35 2.44
N ILE A 360 17.36 -16.57 2.73
CA ILE A 360 16.71 -17.88 2.59
C ILE A 360 16.83 -18.40 1.14
N ALA A 361 16.57 -17.55 0.15
CA ALA A 361 16.74 -17.93 -1.25
C ALA A 361 18.20 -18.25 -1.61
N ALA A 362 19.18 -17.56 -1.02
CA ALA A 362 20.59 -17.84 -1.24
C ALA A 362 20.99 -19.22 -0.65
N GLU A 363 20.53 -19.53 0.54
CA GLU A 363 20.74 -20.84 1.19
C GLU A 363 20.10 -21.98 0.39
N ALA A 364 18.87 -21.79 -0.11
CA ALA A 364 18.21 -22.74 -0.99
C ALA A 364 19.03 -23.03 -2.25
N ARG A 365 19.61 -21.99 -2.88
CA ARG A 365 20.48 -22.16 -4.06
C ARG A 365 21.78 -22.89 -3.73
N GLN A 366 22.35 -22.69 -2.54
CA GLN A 366 23.55 -23.46 -2.10
C GLN A 366 23.25 -24.95 -1.94
N LEU A 367 22.06 -25.28 -1.43
CA LEU A 367 21.62 -26.69 -1.32
C LEU A 367 21.38 -27.34 -2.71
N LEU A 368 21.00 -26.56 -3.69
CA LEU A 368 20.76 -26.98 -5.08
C LEU A 368 22.07 -27.04 -5.91
N ALA A 369 23.18 -26.50 -5.41
CA ALA A 369 24.42 -26.49 -6.13
C ALA A 369 24.96 -27.94 -6.27
N PRO A 370 25.37 -28.36 -7.48
CA PRO A 370 25.79 -29.72 -7.71
C PRO A 370 27.04 -30.06 -6.87
N GLY A 371 26.87 -30.92 -5.87
CA GLY A 371 27.96 -31.48 -5.06
C GLY A 371 28.72 -32.62 -5.75
N GLY A 372 28.46 -32.91 -7.01
CA GLY A 372 29.14 -33.94 -7.79
C GLY A 372 28.77 -35.39 -7.44
N ASP A 373 27.85 -35.57 -6.48
CA ASP A 373 27.37 -36.91 -6.10
C ASP A 373 26.04 -37.23 -6.81
N PRO A 374 25.98 -38.19 -7.73
CA PRO A 374 24.76 -38.58 -8.40
C PRO A 374 23.68 -39.18 -7.47
N ASP A 375 24.04 -39.60 -6.25
CA ASP A 375 23.11 -40.10 -5.25
C ASP A 375 22.62 -39.01 -4.29
N ALA A 376 23.09 -37.77 -4.40
CA ALA A 376 22.67 -36.64 -3.55
C ALA A 376 21.16 -36.37 -3.66
N GLU A 377 20.54 -36.60 -4.82
CA GLU A 377 19.08 -36.46 -5.00
C GLU A 377 18.27 -37.43 -4.14
N ARG A 378 18.89 -38.54 -3.69
CA ARG A 378 18.27 -39.57 -2.84
C ARG A 378 18.58 -39.38 -1.37
N ASP A 379 19.43 -38.41 -0.98
CA ASP A 379 19.74 -38.13 0.41
C ASP A 379 18.53 -37.60 1.16
N PRO A 380 17.94 -38.33 2.13
CA PRO A 380 16.78 -37.88 2.89
C PRO A 380 17.02 -36.59 3.67
N GLN A 381 18.29 -36.35 4.10
CA GLN A 381 18.64 -35.14 4.84
C GLN A 381 18.66 -33.93 3.91
N LEU A 382 19.21 -34.04 2.72
CA LEU A 382 19.17 -32.98 1.71
C LEU A 382 17.72 -32.67 1.30
N GLN A 383 16.90 -33.70 1.05
CA GLN A 383 15.51 -33.54 0.72
C GLN A 383 14.68 -32.84 1.83
N ALA A 384 14.97 -33.14 3.10
CA ALA A 384 14.37 -32.47 4.24
C ALA A 384 14.77 -30.98 4.29
N ARG A 385 16.05 -30.66 4.09
CA ARG A 385 16.55 -29.27 4.03
C ARG A 385 15.97 -28.48 2.87
N LEU A 386 15.83 -29.08 1.69
CA LEU A 386 15.22 -28.46 0.53
C LEU A 386 13.73 -28.17 0.78
N ARG A 387 13.00 -29.08 1.43
CA ARG A 387 11.60 -28.85 1.84
C ARG A 387 11.49 -27.67 2.80
N THR A 388 12.34 -27.61 3.82
CA THR A 388 12.37 -26.49 4.77
C THR A 388 12.69 -25.19 4.04
N ALA A 389 13.72 -25.17 3.20
CA ALA A 389 14.09 -23.95 2.45
C ALA A 389 12.98 -23.46 1.51
N LYS A 390 12.24 -24.38 0.85
CA LYS A 390 11.06 -24.01 0.03
C LYS A 390 9.91 -23.50 0.90
N ALA A 391 9.63 -24.15 2.03
CA ALA A 391 8.59 -23.72 2.97
C ALA A 391 8.87 -22.31 3.50
N ASP A 392 10.11 -22.07 3.93
CA ASP A 392 10.56 -20.76 4.45
C ASP A 392 10.50 -19.68 3.36
N LEU A 393 10.91 -20.01 2.12
CA LEU A 393 10.88 -19.06 1.00
C LEU A 393 9.44 -18.64 0.65
N LEU A 394 8.52 -19.61 0.58
CA LEU A 394 7.09 -19.34 0.34
C LEU A 394 6.46 -18.57 1.50
N GLY A 395 6.76 -18.95 2.74
CA GLY A 395 6.23 -18.29 3.92
C GLY A 395 6.75 -16.85 4.09
N ALA A 396 8.04 -16.62 3.83
CA ALA A 396 8.61 -15.27 3.81
C ALA A 396 7.97 -14.39 2.72
N GLY A 397 7.74 -14.98 1.54
CA GLY A 397 6.99 -14.32 0.47
C GLY A 397 5.57 -13.98 0.90
N LEU A 398 4.84 -14.93 1.50
CA LEU A 398 3.48 -14.73 2.00
C LEU A 398 3.40 -13.56 3.00
N ALA A 399 4.33 -13.50 3.95
CA ALA A 399 4.35 -12.43 4.96
C ALA A 399 4.49 -11.02 4.37
N LEU A 400 5.07 -10.90 3.16
CA LEU A 400 5.27 -9.64 2.43
C LEU A 400 4.29 -9.45 1.27
N GLY A 401 3.44 -10.44 0.99
CA GLY A 401 2.58 -10.49 -0.19
C GLY A 401 3.36 -10.61 -1.49
N LEU A 402 4.48 -11.33 -1.47
CA LEU A 402 5.36 -11.62 -2.60
C LEU A 402 5.37 -13.13 -2.87
N LEU A 403 5.82 -13.55 -4.04
CA LEU A 403 5.98 -14.95 -4.44
C LEU A 403 4.66 -15.77 -4.40
N GLN A 404 3.53 -15.09 -4.62
CA GLN A 404 2.21 -15.73 -4.57
C GLN A 404 1.79 -16.36 -5.90
N ASN A 405 2.51 -16.07 -6.98
CA ASN A 405 2.24 -16.63 -8.29
C ASN A 405 3.13 -17.86 -8.58
N PRO A 406 2.69 -18.79 -9.42
CA PRO A 406 3.56 -19.83 -9.92
C PRO A 406 4.77 -19.24 -10.67
N PRO A 407 5.98 -19.83 -10.54
CA PRO A 407 7.15 -19.35 -11.28
C PRO A 407 6.95 -19.29 -12.81
N ALA A 408 6.15 -20.19 -13.36
CA ALA A 408 5.82 -20.20 -14.79
C ALA A 408 5.12 -18.88 -15.20
N GLN A 409 4.17 -18.41 -14.41
CA GLN A 409 3.47 -17.14 -14.67
C GLN A 409 4.46 -15.95 -14.58
N TRP A 410 5.35 -15.95 -13.60
CA TRP A 410 6.35 -14.88 -13.48
C TRP A 410 7.27 -14.80 -14.71
N PHE A 411 7.66 -15.93 -15.28
CA PHE A 411 8.53 -15.99 -16.45
C PHE A 411 7.77 -15.97 -17.79
N GLY A 412 6.43 -15.89 -17.76
CA GLY A 412 5.60 -15.92 -18.97
C GLY A 412 5.67 -17.24 -19.72
N THR A 413 5.84 -18.35 -18.99
CA THR A 413 5.92 -19.73 -19.53
C THR A 413 4.74 -20.60 -19.09
N ASP A 414 3.69 -19.97 -18.59
CA ASP A 414 2.45 -20.61 -18.10
C ASP A 414 1.42 -20.93 -19.20
N GLY A 415 1.72 -20.53 -20.42
CA GLY A 415 0.99 -20.97 -21.60
C GLY A 415 1.28 -22.46 -21.85
N GLU A 416 0.57 -23.36 -21.15
CA GLU A 416 0.70 -24.81 -21.38
C GLU A 416 0.55 -25.12 -22.86
N GLY A 417 1.69 -25.47 -23.51
CA GLY A 417 1.69 -26.12 -24.82
C GLY A 417 1.10 -25.30 -25.95
N THR A 418 1.23 -23.98 -25.93
CA THR A 418 0.90 -23.22 -27.15
C THR A 418 1.83 -23.69 -28.28
N ALA A 419 1.33 -23.70 -29.50
CA ALA A 419 2.16 -24.01 -30.68
C ALA A 419 3.42 -23.14 -30.73
N ASP A 420 3.38 -21.97 -30.08
CA ASP A 420 4.51 -21.04 -29.97
C ASP A 420 5.56 -21.52 -28.95
N ASP A 421 5.17 -22.04 -27.79
CA ASP A 421 6.12 -22.57 -26.80
C ASP A 421 6.80 -23.83 -27.30
N ALA A 422 6.06 -24.70 -28.00
CA ALA A 422 6.64 -25.87 -28.68
C ALA A 422 7.64 -25.44 -29.77
N ARG A 423 7.36 -24.37 -30.52
CA ARG A 423 8.26 -23.79 -31.52
C ARG A 423 9.52 -23.21 -30.86
N ILE A 424 9.38 -22.46 -29.77
CA ILE A 424 10.49 -21.89 -29.00
C ILE A 424 11.37 -23.03 -28.48
N GLN A 425 10.80 -24.06 -27.88
CA GLN A 425 11.55 -25.22 -27.39
C GLN A 425 12.30 -25.93 -28.52
N ALA A 426 11.67 -26.12 -29.68
CA ALA A 426 12.32 -26.70 -30.85
C ALA A 426 13.52 -25.87 -31.36
N LEU A 427 13.45 -24.54 -31.29
CA LEU A 427 14.60 -23.67 -31.63
C LEU A 427 15.72 -23.77 -30.59
N ILE A 428 15.39 -23.90 -29.31
CA ILE A 428 16.35 -24.12 -28.24
C ILE A 428 17.08 -25.46 -28.42
N ASP A 429 16.34 -26.53 -28.77
CA ASP A 429 16.91 -27.85 -29.01
C ASP A 429 17.81 -27.85 -30.25
N GLN A 430 17.42 -27.15 -31.32
CA GLN A 430 18.27 -26.95 -32.51
C GLN A 430 19.56 -26.20 -32.16
N ARG A 431 19.47 -25.16 -31.27
CA ARG A 431 20.66 -24.43 -30.81
C ARG A 431 21.58 -25.34 -29.99
N ALA A 432 21.02 -26.19 -29.12
CA ALA A 432 21.79 -27.14 -28.35
C ALA A 432 22.53 -28.16 -29.26
N ALA A 433 21.83 -28.70 -30.25
CA ALA A 433 22.42 -29.58 -31.26
C ALA A 433 23.54 -28.89 -32.08
N ALA A 434 23.35 -27.64 -32.48
CA ALA A 434 24.37 -26.87 -33.17
C ALA A 434 25.64 -26.65 -32.30
N LYS A 435 25.46 -26.35 -31.00
CA LYS A 435 26.59 -26.26 -30.06
C LYS A 435 27.33 -27.60 -29.93
N GLN A 436 26.63 -28.70 -29.84
CA GLN A 436 27.26 -30.07 -29.78
C GLN A 436 28.02 -30.39 -31.06
N ALA A 437 27.47 -29.98 -32.22
CA ALA A 437 28.15 -30.15 -33.53
C ALA A 437 29.28 -29.12 -33.75
N ARG A 438 29.57 -28.22 -32.81
CA ARG A 438 30.49 -27.10 -32.90
C ARG A 438 30.18 -26.09 -34.02
N ASP A 439 28.96 -26.07 -34.50
CA ASP A 439 28.45 -25.06 -35.44
C ASP A 439 27.99 -23.82 -34.63
N PHE A 440 28.98 -23.04 -34.20
CA PHE A 440 28.73 -21.86 -33.36
C PHE A 440 27.98 -20.75 -34.12
N ALA A 441 28.23 -20.65 -35.45
CA ALA A 441 27.54 -19.66 -36.29
C ALA A 441 26.02 -19.90 -36.30
N ARG A 442 25.59 -21.14 -36.44
CA ARG A 442 24.17 -21.52 -36.39
C ARG A 442 23.58 -21.37 -34.97
N ALA A 443 24.36 -21.71 -33.95
CA ALA A 443 23.92 -21.55 -32.55
C ALA A 443 23.69 -20.05 -32.21
N ASP A 444 24.55 -19.15 -32.66
CA ASP A 444 24.42 -17.71 -32.48
C ASP A 444 23.28 -17.12 -33.29
N ALA A 445 23.05 -17.57 -34.53
CA ALA A 445 21.92 -17.15 -35.35
C ALA A 445 20.58 -17.52 -34.68
N LEU A 446 20.45 -18.73 -34.13
CA LEU A 446 19.25 -19.17 -33.40
C LEU A 446 19.04 -18.39 -32.10
N ARG A 447 20.13 -18.06 -31.40
CA ARG A 447 20.06 -17.19 -30.21
C ARG A 447 19.57 -15.80 -30.57
N GLN A 448 20.09 -15.22 -31.66
CA GLN A 448 19.69 -13.89 -32.14
C GLN A 448 18.22 -13.91 -32.56
N GLN A 449 17.78 -14.91 -33.32
CA GLN A 449 16.38 -15.07 -33.72
C GLN A 449 15.46 -15.08 -32.49
N LEU A 450 15.76 -15.89 -31.48
CA LEU A 450 14.98 -15.95 -30.25
C LEU A 450 14.98 -14.60 -29.50
N SER A 451 16.14 -13.92 -29.45
CA SER A 451 16.26 -12.60 -28.85
C SER A 451 15.43 -11.53 -29.57
N ASP A 452 15.38 -11.56 -30.90
CA ASP A 452 14.56 -10.66 -31.73
C ASP A 452 13.06 -10.87 -31.55
N GLU A 453 12.69 -12.12 -31.24
CA GLU A 453 11.32 -12.51 -30.86
C GLU A 453 11.00 -12.21 -29.37
N GLY A 454 11.90 -11.55 -28.64
CA GLY A 454 11.72 -11.22 -27.25
C GLY A 454 11.92 -12.40 -26.29
N ILE A 455 12.62 -13.45 -26.69
CA ILE A 455 12.95 -14.59 -25.83
C ILE A 455 14.36 -14.44 -25.29
N VAL A 456 14.47 -14.51 -23.96
CA VAL A 456 15.74 -14.48 -23.22
C VAL A 456 16.13 -15.91 -22.86
N LEU A 457 17.37 -16.32 -23.24
CA LEU A 457 17.90 -17.63 -22.91
C LEU A 457 18.92 -17.56 -21.78
N GLU A 458 18.79 -18.48 -20.83
CA GLU A 458 19.72 -18.70 -19.72
C GLU A 458 20.32 -20.13 -19.86
N ASP A 459 21.62 -20.22 -20.15
CA ASP A 459 22.33 -21.50 -20.16
C ASP A 459 22.61 -21.92 -18.69
N THR A 460 22.08 -23.06 -18.26
CA THR A 460 22.28 -23.62 -16.91
C THR A 460 22.94 -25.00 -16.98
N PRO A 461 23.55 -25.50 -15.89
CA PRO A 461 24.10 -26.86 -15.87
C PRO A 461 23.06 -27.95 -16.17
N GLN A 462 21.77 -27.68 -15.91
CA GLN A 462 20.66 -28.62 -16.14
C GLN A 462 19.99 -28.45 -17.52
N GLY A 463 20.49 -27.53 -18.36
CA GLY A 463 19.95 -27.23 -19.68
C GLY A 463 19.72 -25.76 -19.93
N VAL A 464 19.09 -25.42 -21.05
CA VAL A 464 18.75 -24.05 -21.39
C VAL A 464 17.36 -23.72 -20.86
N ARG A 465 17.28 -22.67 -20.06
CA ARG A 465 16.00 -22.06 -19.61
C ARG A 465 15.70 -20.85 -20.47
N TRP A 466 14.43 -20.56 -20.64
CA TRP A 466 14.01 -19.38 -21.38
C TRP A 466 12.88 -18.63 -20.65
N SER A 467 12.76 -17.36 -20.98
CA SER A 467 11.68 -16.47 -20.55
C SER A 467 11.34 -15.45 -21.62
N ARG A 468 10.12 -14.92 -21.63
CA ARG A 468 9.77 -13.81 -22.50
C ARG A 468 10.31 -12.52 -21.94
N LYS A 469 10.92 -11.70 -22.83
CA LYS A 469 11.36 -10.35 -22.45
C LYS A 469 10.11 -9.54 -22.07
N ARG A 470 10.15 -8.94 -20.90
CA ARG A 470 9.11 -8.01 -20.46
C ARG A 470 9.28 -6.70 -21.22
N VAL A 471 8.19 -6.22 -21.83
CA VAL A 471 8.13 -4.96 -22.58
C VAL A 471 8.11 -3.79 -21.61
#